data_3b5d86a47d97a3c2274e161ed79c715e
#
_entry.id   3b5d86a47d97a3c2274e161ed79c715e
#
_cell.length_a   1.000
_cell.length_b   1.000
_cell.length_c   1.000
_cell.angle_alpha   90.00
_cell.angle_beta   90.00
_cell.angle_gamma   90.00
#
_symmetry.space_group_name_H-M   'P 1'
#
loop_
_entity.id
_entity.type
_entity.pdbx_description
1 polymer ?
#
loop_
_entity_poly.entity_id
_entity_poly.type
_entity_poly.pdbx_seq_one_letter_code
_entity_poly.pdbx_strand_id
1 'polypeptide(L)'
;MKSNICKLNKDLTCLEAVLAEVEKVTTYNALEDKKALRIRLLAEELCGMLPGLVENFSGEFWAENEGDNYELHVELKADDMSIDLRDELISVSKSGKNAAAKGIMGKIRAVAETMLLAAFDSDYSSVPANREYYDNNGFNIGFGYMDPTIAYETGYVYSWSLYNYKTAVEEKEDEFAELERSIVAKLADDIVVGVSGKNVEIVVKKSFAE
;
A
#
# COMPACT_ATOMS: atom_id res chain seq x y z
N MET A 1 12.27 -15.15 10.15
CA MET A 1 13.51 -14.36 9.90
C MET A 1 13.11 -12.96 9.50
N LYS A 2 13.87 -11.95 9.95
CA LYS A 2 13.70 -10.55 9.51
C LYS A 2 14.99 -10.08 8.84
N SER A 3 14.87 -9.36 7.72
CA SER A 3 16.00 -8.73 7.03
C SER A 3 16.57 -7.56 7.82
N ASN A 4 17.68 -6.99 7.36
CA ASN A 4 18.09 -5.68 7.82
C ASN A 4 17.10 -4.62 7.30
N ILE A 5 17.01 -3.51 8.04
CA ILE A 5 16.19 -2.36 7.65
C ILE A 5 16.95 -1.55 6.61
N CYS A 6 16.31 -1.32 5.45
CA CYS A 6 16.80 -0.42 4.41
C CYS A 6 16.12 0.93 4.54
N LYS A 7 16.90 2.01 4.60
CA LYS A 7 16.36 3.37 4.55
C LYS A 7 15.90 3.70 3.14
N LEU A 8 14.68 4.22 3.04
CA LEU A 8 14.06 4.63 1.78
C LEU A 8 14.12 6.14 1.62
N ASN A 9 14.30 6.58 0.38
CA ASN A 9 14.23 7.98 -0.02
C ASN A 9 13.52 8.10 -1.37
N LYS A 10 13.15 9.32 -1.74
CA LYS A 10 12.43 9.64 -2.97
C LYS A 10 13.11 9.12 -4.24
N ASP A 11 14.43 9.19 -4.29
CA ASP A 11 15.20 8.84 -5.50
C ASP A 11 15.39 7.34 -5.68
N LEU A 12 14.91 6.51 -4.72
CA LEU A 12 15.04 5.05 -4.71
C LEU A 12 16.47 4.55 -5.01
N THR A 13 17.47 5.32 -4.65
CA THR A 13 18.90 4.91 -4.79
C THR A 13 19.22 3.66 -3.96
N CYS A 14 18.32 3.32 -3.02
CA CYS A 14 18.39 2.15 -2.16
C CYS A 14 17.73 0.89 -2.75
N LEU A 15 17.14 0.93 -3.95
CA LEU A 15 16.41 -0.22 -4.51
C LEU A 15 17.26 -1.48 -4.59
N GLU A 16 18.51 -1.36 -5.04
CA GLU A 16 19.43 -2.52 -5.09
C GLU A 16 19.70 -3.11 -3.70
N ALA A 17 19.82 -2.25 -2.67
CA ALA A 17 20.00 -2.71 -1.30
C ALA A 17 18.74 -3.42 -0.77
N VAL A 18 17.55 -2.91 -1.09
CA VAL A 18 16.26 -3.56 -0.77
C VAL A 18 16.20 -4.95 -1.40
N LEU A 19 16.50 -5.07 -2.70
CA LEU A 19 16.46 -6.34 -3.40
C LEU A 19 17.51 -7.33 -2.88
N ALA A 20 18.68 -6.86 -2.47
CA ALA A 20 19.69 -7.69 -1.84
C ALA A 20 19.24 -8.23 -0.47
N GLU A 21 18.50 -7.45 0.32
CA GLU A 21 17.93 -7.93 1.59
C GLU A 21 16.80 -8.95 1.36
N VAL A 22 15.96 -8.74 0.34
CA VAL A 22 14.95 -9.73 -0.08
C VAL A 22 15.60 -11.05 -0.51
N GLU A 23 16.66 -10.97 -1.31
CA GLU A 23 17.42 -12.15 -1.76
C GLU A 23 18.05 -12.91 -0.59
N LYS A 24 18.58 -12.22 0.42
CA LYS A 24 19.09 -12.87 1.63
C LYS A 24 18.00 -13.66 2.37
N VAL A 25 16.80 -13.07 2.54
CA VAL A 25 15.67 -13.74 3.22
C VAL A 25 15.23 -14.97 2.43
N THR A 26 15.08 -14.87 1.11
CA THR A 26 14.65 -15.99 0.27
C THR A 26 15.70 -17.10 0.19
N THR A 27 16.99 -16.73 0.09
CA THR A 27 18.11 -17.68 0.05
C THR A 27 18.30 -18.40 1.40
N TYR A 28 18.22 -17.67 2.52
CA TYR A 28 18.32 -18.25 3.86
C TYR A 28 17.26 -19.32 4.11
N ASN A 29 16.05 -19.11 3.59
CA ASN A 29 14.95 -20.05 3.71
C ASN A 29 14.94 -21.13 2.60
N ALA A 30 15.99 -21.18 1.77
CA ALA A 30 16.10 -22.11 0.64
C ALA A 30 14.85 -22.09 -0.27
N LEU A 31 14.27 -20.91 -0.47
CA LEU A 31 13.06 -20.76 -1.29
C LEU A 31 13.39 -21.09 -2.76
N GLU A 32 12.51 -21.86 -3.40
CA GLU A 32 12.65 -22.22 -4.82
C GLU A 32 12.77 -20.96 -5.69
N ASP A 33 13.63 -20.98 -6.72
CA ASP A 33 13.94 -19.84 -7.59
C ASP A 33 12.71 -19.11 -8.13
N LYS A 34 11.68 -19.86 -8.54
CA LYS A 34 10.43 -19.26 -9.05
C LYS A 34 9.64 -18.54 -7.96
N LYS A 35 9.64 -19.08 -6.74
CA LYS A 35 9.01 -18.47 -5.58
C LYS A 35 9.79 -17.25 -5.13
N ALA A 36 11.13 -17.33 -5.09
CA ALA A 36 12.03 -16.23 -4.77
C ALA A 36 11.86 -15.06 -5.76
N LEU A 37 11.77 -15.36 -7.07
CA LEU A 37 11.51 -14.35 -8.10
C LEU A 37 10.19 -13.62 -7.87
N ARG A 38 9.13 -14.30 -7.42
CA ARG A 38 7.85 -13.65 -7.11
C ARG A 38 7.97 -12.65 -5.96
N ILE A 39 8.69 -13.00 -4.88
CA ILE A 39 8.93 -12.07 -3.77
C ILE A 39 9.74 -10.86 -4.24
N ARG A 40 10.78 -11.09 -5.07
CA ARG A 40 11.59 -10.02 -5.65
C ARG A 40 10.73 -9.06 -6.50
N LEU A 41 9.88 -9.58 -7.39
CA LEU A 41 8.98 -8.75 -8.21
C LEU A 41 8.01 -7.94 -7.36
N LEU A 42 7.46 -8.52 -6.31
CA LEU A 42 6.60 -7.79 -5.37
C LEU A 42 7.35 -6.64 -4.68
N ALA A 43 8.61 -6.84 -4.30
CA ALA A 43 9.45 -5.79 -3.70
C ALA A 43 9.78 -4.67 -4.71
N GLU A 44 10.09 -5.02 -5.96
CA GLU A 44 10.35 -4.06 -7.04
C GLU A 44 9.12 -3.17 -7.30
N GLU A 45 7.95 -3.78 -7.44
CA GLU A 45 6.69 -3.06 -7.68
C GLU A 45 6.31 -2.18 -6.47
N LEU A 46 6.45 -2.72 -5.25
CA LEU A 46 6.18 -1.97 -4.03
C LEU A 46 7.07 -0.72 -3.94
N CYS A 47 8.38 -0.86 -4.13
CA CYS A 47 9.29 0.28 -4.13
C CYS A 47 9.01 1.25 -5.29
N GLY A 48 8.70 0.73 -6.48
CA GLY A 48 8.45 1.53 -7.68
C GLY A 48 7.27 2.50 -7.56
N MET A 49 6.29 2.23 -6.70
CA MET A 49 5.16 3.13 -6.50
C MET A 49 5.44 4.29 -5.52
N LEU A 50 6.46 4.16 -4.65
CA LEU A 50 6.69 5.09 -3.54
C LEU A 50 6.97 6.53 -3.97
N PRO A 51 7.80 6.81 -5.01
CA PRO A 51 8.09 8.18 -5.45
C PRO A 51 6.86 8.99 -5.85
N GLY A 52 5.78 8.30 -6.19
CA GLY A 52 4.53 8.95 -6.55
C GLY A 52 3.57 9.15 -5.39
N LEU A 53 3.83 8.56 -4.23
CA LEU A 53 2.88 8.53 -3.12
C LEU A 53 2.95 9.81 -2.28
N VAL A 54 4.16 10.31 -2.01
CA VAL A 54 4.40 11.54 -1.24
C VAL A 54 5.57 12.28 -1.87
N GLU A 55 5.49 13.60 -1.96
CA GLU A 55 6.52 14.42 -2.59
C GLU A 55 7.86 14.35 -1.84
N ASN A 56 7.81 14.39 -0.51
CA ASN A 56 8.96 14.21 0.36
C ASN A 56 8.62 13.21 1.47
N PHE A 57 9.39 12.15 1.56
CA PHE A 57 9.26 11.16 2.61
C PHE A 57 10.62 10.65 3.08
N SER A 58 10.66 10.24 4.31
CA SER A 58 11.64 9.32 4.85
C SER A 58 10.95 8.00 5.16
N GLY A 59 11.63 6.89 4.90
CA GLY A 59 11.00 5.59 5.12
C GLY A 59 11.98 4.47 5.39
N GLU A 60 11.40 3.32 5.69
CA GLU A 60 12.10 2.09 5.98
C GLU A 60 11.46 0.94 5.23
N PHE A 61 12.29 0.02 4.76
CA PHE A 61 11.85 -1.24 4.18
C PHE A 61 12.51 -2.39 4.94
N TRP A 62 11.75 -3.45 5.16
CA TRP A 62 12.29 -4.75 5.59
C TRP A 62 11.40 -5.88 5.07
N ALA A 63 11.99 -7.07 4.99
CA ALA A 63 11.29 -8.30 4.65
C ALA A 63 11.28 -9.23 5.85
N GLU A 64 10.15 -9.89 6.10
CA GLU A 64 10.00 -10.91 7.14
C GLU A 64 9.55 -12.24 6.55
N ASN A 65 9.96 -13.32 7.21
CA ASN A 65 9.52 -14.66 6.87
C ASN A 65 9.24 -15.46 8.14
N GLU A 66 8.09 -16.14 8.15
CA GLU A 66 7.73 -17.14 9.15
C GLU A 66 7.17 -18.38 8.44
N GLY A 67 7.97 -19.46 8.39
CA GLY A 67 7.65 -20.64 7.61
C GLY A 67 7.51 -20.31 6.13
N ASP A 68 6.35 -20.61 5.55
CA ASP A 68 6.03 -20.35 4.14
C ASP A 68 5.44 -18.95 3.90
N ASN A 69 5.27 -18.15 4.95
CA ASN A 69 4.69 -16.82 4.86
C ASN A 69 5.79 -15.77 4.76
N TYR A 70 5.66 -14.88 3.78
CA TYR A 70 6.56 -13.77 3.52
C TYR A 70 5.79 -12.46 3.59
N GLU A 71 6.37 -11.48 4.28
CA GLU A 71 5.83 -10.13 4.37
C GLU A 71 6.91 -9.12 3.96
N LEU A 72 6.54 -8.18 3.09
CA LEU A 72 7.36 -7.06 2.70
C LEU A 72 6.74 -5.80 3.29
N HIS A 73 7.49 -5.14 4.15
CA HIS A 73 7.04 -3.97 4.89
C HIS A 73 7.69 -2.70 4.33
N VAL A 74 6.88 -1.69 4.14
CA VAL A 74 7.31 -0.31 3.92
C VAL A 74 6.63 0.57 4.94
N GLU A 75 7.42 1.28 5.71
CA GLU A 75 6.96 2.33 6.61
C GLU A 75 7.46 3.67 6.09
N LEU A 76 6.54 4.61 5.85
CA LEU A 76 6.84 5.95 5.36
C LEU A 76 6.36 6.98 6.36
N LYS A 77 7.16 8.02 6.53
CA LYS A 77 6.76 9.22 7.24
C LYS A 77 6.70 10.37 6.24
N ALA A 78 5.51 10.91 6.04
CA ALA A 78 5.31 12.12 5.24
C ALA A 78 5.79 13.33 6.07
N ASP A 79 6.84 14.02 5.61
CA ASP A 79 7.41 15.14 6.35
C ASP A 79 6.44 16.34 6.36
N ASP A 80 5.90 16.71 5.20
CA ASP A 80 4.82 17.70 5.05
C ASP A 80 4.01 17.42 3.78
N MET A 81 2.70 17.57 3.87
CA MET A 81 1.86 17.65 2.68
C MET A 81 1.80 19.13 2.29
N SER A 82 2.43 19.48 1.15
CA SER A 82 2.36 20.85 0.67
C SER A 82 0.91 21.25 0.39
N ILE A 83 0.58 22.54 0.56
CA ILE A 83 -0.76 23.05 0.26
C ILE A 83 -1.13 22.74 -1.20
N ASP A 84 -0.16 22.83 -2.11
CA ASP A 84 -0.35 22.54 -3.53
C ASP A 84 -0.70 21.08 -3.78
N LEU A 85 -0.01 20.12 -3.13
CA LEU A 85 -0.31 18.69 -3.22
C LEU A 85 -1.67 18.37 -2.62
N ARG A 86 -2.01 18.99 -1.48
CA ARG A 86 -3.33 18.88 -0.86
C ARG A 86 -4.44 19.37 -1.79
N ASP A 87 -4.27 20.55 -2.40
CA ASP A 87 -5.24 21.14 -3.31
C ASP A 87 -5.36 20.31 -4.61
N GLU A 88 -4.26 19.76 -5.10
CA GLU A 88 -4.26 18.81 -6.22
C GLU A 88 -5.03 17.53 -5.89
N LEU A 89 -4.78 16.91 -4.75
CA LEU A 89 -5.50 15.72 -4.29
C LEU A 89 -6.99 15.98 -4.08
N ILE A 90 -7.35 17.14 -3.50
CA ILE A 90 -8.75 17.57 -3.35
C ILE A 90 -9.39 17.78 -4.72
N SER A 91 -8.68 18.40 -5.67
CA SER A 91 -9.15 18.62 -7.04
C SER A 91 -9.35 17.29 -7.76
N VAL A 92 -8.42 16.35 -7.62
CA VAL A 92 -8.51 14.99 -8.18
C VAL A 92 -9.67 14.23 -7.56
N SER A 93 -9.84 14.29 -6.24
CA SER A 93 -10.96 13.64 -5.56
C SER A 93 -12.31 14.19 -5.99
N LYS A 94 -12.39 15.48 -6.36
CA LYS A 94 -13.61 16.13 -6.86
C LYS A 94 -13.85 15.88 -8.37
N SER A 95 -12.80 15.73 -9.17
CA SER A 95 -12.91 15.63 -10.64
C SER A 95 -13.01 14.20 -11.16
N GLY A 96 -12.71 13.18 -10.35
CA GLY A 96 -12.75 11.77 -10.73
C GLY A 96 -11.70 11.32 -11.74
N LYS A 97 -10.76 12.17 -12.06
CA LYS A 97 -9.79 11.89 -13.13
C LYS A 97 -8.37 11.85 -12.57
N ASN A 98 -8.06 10.83 -11.78
CA ASN A 98 -6.67 10.52 -11.50
C ASN A 98 -6.09 9.69 -12.66
N ALA A 99 -5.53 10.37 -13.67
CA ALA A 99 -4.87 9.71 -14.80
C ALA A 99 -3.65 8.86 -14.36
N ALA A 100 -3.14 9.08 -13.16
CA ALA A 100 -2.02 8.33 -12.58
C ALA A 100 -2.46 7.03 -11.88
N ALA A 101 -3.73 6.87 -11.57
CA ALA A 101 -4.28 5.68 -10.89
C ALA A 101 -4.58 4.54 -11.87
N LYS A 102 -3.66 4.26 -12.80
CA LYS A 102 -3.81 3.10 -13.68
C LYS A 102 -3.27 1.84 -13.01
N GLY A 103 -4.10 0.79 -13.02
CA GLY A 103 -3.77 -0.49 -12.42
C GLY A 103 -3.84 -0.50 -10.89
N ILE A 104 -3.65 -1.69 -10.31
CA ILE A 104 -3.80 -1.89 -8.86
C ILE A 104 -2.80 -1.06 -8.04
N MET A 105 -1.57 -0.88 -8.50
CA MET A 105 -0.57 -0.07 -7.80
C MET A 105 -0.96 1.40 -7.75
N GLY A 106 -1.56 1.92 -8.83
CA GLY A 106 -2.14 3.27 -8.84
C GLY A 106 -3.32 3.40 -7.87
N LYS A 107 -4.14 2.36 -7.73
CA LYS A 107 -5.25 2.34 -6.76
C LYS A 107 -4.74 2.29 -5.31
N ILE A 108 -3.77 1.44 -5.02
CA ILE A 108 -3.13 1.36 -3.69
C ILE A 108 -2.55 2.73 -3.31
N ARG A 109 -1.85 3.37 -4.25
CA ARG A 109 -1.33 4.71 -4.08
C ARG A 109 -2.45 5.73 -3.79
N ALA A 110 -3.50 5.77 -4.61
CA ALA A 110 -4.62 6.69 -4.43
C ALA A 110 -5.33 6.49 -3.08
N VAL A 111 -5.46 5.25 -2.62
CA VAL A 111 -5.98 4.91 -1.29
C VAL A 111 -5.08 5.49 -0.19
N ALA A 112 -3.77 5.26 -0.25
CA ALA A 112 -2.82 5.77 0.74
C ALA A 112 -2.81 7.31 0.78
N GLU A 113 -2.83 7.98 -0.38
CA GLU A 113 -2.94 9.44 -0.51
C GLU A 113 -4.23 9.97 0.13
N THR A 114 -5.37 9.32 -0.14
CA THR A 114 -6.66 9.72 0.42
C THR A 114 -6.73 9.53 1.94
N MET A 115 -6.17 8.44 2.45
CA MET A 115 -6.06 8.20 3.89
C MET A 115 -5.15 9.22 4.58
N LEU A 116 -4.02 9.57 3.95
CA LEU A 116 -3.13 10.61 4.43
C LEU A 116 -3.83 11.96 4.47
N LEU A 117 -4.55 12.32 3.40
CA LEU A 117 -5.33 13.56 3.35
C LEU A 117 -6.34 13.60 4.49
N ALA A 118 -7.07 12.51 4.72
CA ALA A 118 -8.02 12.40 5.81
C ALA A 118 -7.36 12.53 7.20
N ALA A 119 -6.15 12.00 7.36
CA ALA A 119 -5.40 12.07 8.61
C ALA A 119 -4.80 13.47 8.88
N PHE A 120 -4.47 14.22 7.83
CA PHE A 120 -3.94 15.60 7.96
C PHE A 120 -5.02 16.67 8.14
N ASP A 121 -6.24 16.42 7.65
CA ASP A 121 -7.32 17.40 7.71
C ASP A 121 -8.09 17.25 9.03
N SER A 122 -7.90 18.20 9.95
CA SER A 122 -8.61 18.22 11.23
C SER A 122 -10.14 18.32 11.07
N ASP A 123 -10.62 18.85 9.94
CA ASP A 123 -12.05 18.90 9.62
C ASP A 123 -12.59 17.50 9.22
N TYR A 124 -11.73 16.59 8.75
CA TYR A 124 -12.07 15.20 8.50
C TYR A 124 -12.16 14.36 9.78
N SER A 125 -11.62 14.81 10.90
CA SER A 125 -11.78 14.14 12.20
C SER A 125 -13.23 14.11 12.70
N SER A 126 -14.09 14.95 12.10
CA SER A 126 -15.55 14.98 12.31
C SER A 126 -16.33 14.07 11.35
N VAL A 127 -15.64 13.37 10.44
CA VAL A 127 -16.28 12.46 9.48
C VAL A 127 -16.79 11.22 10.23
N PRO A 128 -18.10 10.93 10.21
CA PRO A 128 -18.66 9.75 10.87
C PRO A 128 -17.97 8.49 10.36
N ALA A 129 -17.70 7.54 11.25
CA ALA A 129 -17.06 6.25 10.98
C ALA A 129 -17.71 5.42 9.84
N ASN A 130 -18.89 5.81 9.38
CA ASN A 130 -19.69 5.14 8.34
C ASN A 130 -19.72 5.90 7.02
N ARG A 131 -18.83 6.86 6.76
CA ARG A 131 -18.80 7.51 5.46
C ARG A 131 -18.08 6.57 4.49
N GLU A 132 -18.86 5.91 3.64
CA GLU A 132 -18.35 5.23 2.47
C GLU A 132 -17.73 6.28 1.54
N TYR A 133 -16.42 6.18 1.34
CA TYR A 133 -15.72 7.01 0.37
C TYR A 133 -15.89 6.37 -1.00
N TYR A 134 -16.63 7.05 -1.83
CA TYR A 134 -16.79 6.71 -3.23
C TYR A 134 -15.79 7.51 -4.04
N ASP A 135 -15.07 6.84 -4.96
CA ASP A 135 -14.39 7.54 -6.03
C ASP A 135 -15.45 8.22 -6.92
N ASN A 136 -15.01 9.05 -7.87
CA ASN A 136 -15.93 9.79 -8.73
C ASN A 136 -16.69 8.91 -9.75
N ASN A 137 -16.41 7.60 -9.80
CA ASN A 137 -17.18 6.61 -10.54
C ASN A 137 -18.23 5.93 -9.64
N GLY A 138 -18.44 6.42 -8.41
CA GLY A 138 -19.34 5.82 -7.44
C GLY A 138 -18.77 4.55 -6.79
N PHE A 139 -17.45 4.34 -6.90
CA PHE A 139 -16.79 3.18 -6.34
C PHE A 139 -16.43 3.43 -4.87
N ASN A 140 -16.86 2.54 -4.00
CA ASN A 140 -16.44 2.51 -2.61
C ASN A 140 -14.96 2.10 -2.56
N ILE A 141 -14.07 3.03 -2.21
CA ILE A 141 -12.64 2.78 -2.11
C ILE A 141 -12.34 1.74 -1.01
N GLY A 142 -13.34 1.42 -0.18
CA GLY A 142 -13.29 0.30 0.75
C GLY A 142 -12.39 0.52 1.95
N PHE A 143 -11.90 1.74 2.19
CA PHE A 143 -11.27 2.06 3.46
C PHE A 143 -12.27 2.73 4.41
N GLY A 144 -12.14 2.43 5.68
CA GLY A 144 -12.95 3.03 6.73
C GLY A 144 -12.08 3.43 7.92
N TYR A 145 -12.69 4.24 8.77
CA TYR A 145 -12.16 4.43 10.12
C TYR A 145 -12.22 3.08 10.83
N MET A 146 -11.09 2.61 11.35
CA MET A 146 -11.04 1.34 12.06
C MET A 146 -11.82 1.40 13.36
N ASP A 147 -12.41 0.26 13.74
CA ASP A 147 -12.94 0.10 15.08
C ASP A 147 -11.86 0.51 16.10
N PRO A 148 -12.18 1.33 17.11
CA PRO A 148 -11.21 1.80 18.09
C PRO A 148 -10.39 0.67 18.76
N THR A 149 -10.98 -0.52 18.91
CA THR A 149 -10.31 -1.69 19.48
C THR A 149 -9.21 -2.20 18.55
N ILE A 150 -9.53 -2.32 17.25
CA ILE A 150 -8.58 -2.75 16.21
C ILE A 150 -7.52 -1.67 15.99
N ALA A 151 -7.91 -0.39 15.98
CA ALA A 151 -6.98 0.73 15.88
C ALA A 151 -5.98 0.76 17.04
N TYR A 152 -6.41 0.40 18.24
CA TYR A 152 -5.52 0.27 19.42
C TYR A 152 -4.52 -0.88 19.26
N GLU A 153 -4.95 -2.01 18.71
CA GLU A 153 -4.09 -3.18 18.50
C GLU A 153 -3.10 -2.99 17.34
N THR A 154 -3.54 -2.38 16.23
CA THR A 154 -2.74 -2.22 15.01
C THR A 154 -2.02 -0.88 14.92
N GLY A 155 -2.46 0.13 15.68
CA GLY A 155 -1.95 1.49 15.59
C GLY A 155 -2.47 2.29 14.39
N TYR A 156 -3.31 1.70 13.52
CA TYR A 156 -3.86 2.40 12.35
C TYR A 156 -5.18 3.09 12.68
N VAL A 157 -5.35 4.30 12.15
CA VAL A 157 -6.64 5.03 12.19
C VAL A 157 -7.47 4.69 10.97
N TYR A 158 -6.82 4.52 9.80
CA TYR A 158 -7.42 4.10 8.55
C TYR A 158 -6.69 2.88 8.01
N SER A 159 -7.42 1.95 7.40
CA SER A 159 -6.82 0.80 6.73
C SER A 159 -7.59 0.38 5.48
N TRP A 160 -6.89 -0.25 4.57
CA TRP A 160 -7.39 -0.85 3.35
C TRP A 160 -6.66 -2.16 3.07
N SER A 161 -7.34 -3.12 2.45
CA SER A 161 -6.74 -4.40 2.07
C SER A 161 -7.12 -4.79 0.64
N LEU A 162 -6.16 -5.32 -0.10
CA LEU A 162 -6.37 -5.86 -1.44
C LEU A 162 -7.36 -7.03 -1.42
N TYR A 163 -7.32 -7.85 -0.38
CA TYR A 163 -8.25 -8.97 -0.23
C TYR A 163 -9.71 -8.50 -0.20
N ASN A 164 -10.00 -7.50 0.65
CA ASN A 164 -11.34 -6.91 0.74
C ASN A 164 -11.73 -6.23 -0.58
N TYR A 165 -10.80 -5.55 -1.23
CA TYR A 165 -11.03 -4.93 -2.53
C TYR A 165 -11.38 -5.97 -3.60
N LYS A 166 -10.64 -7.07 -3.71
CA LYS A 166 -10.93 -8.17 -4.65
C LYS A 166 -12.37 -8.67 -4.48
N THR A 167 -12.79 -8.91 -3.24
CA THR A 167 -14.15 -9.38 -2.93
C THR A 167 -15.21 -8.35 -3.34
N ALA A 168 -14.95 -7.06 -3.11
CA ALA A 168 -15.92 -6.00 -3.41
C ALA A 168 -16.10 -5.76 -4.93
N VAL A 169 -15.11 -6.09 -5.76
CA VAL A 169 -15.15 -5.88 -7.22
C VAL A 169 -15.46 -7.15 -8.01
N GLU A 170 -15.68 -8.27 -7.35
CA GLU A 170 -15.89 -9.58 -8.01
C GLU A 170 -17.09 -9.56 -8.98
N GLU A 171 -18.09 -8.73 -8.72
CA GLU A 171 -19.29 -8.55 -9.57
C GLU A 171 -19.15 -7.41 -10.60
N LYS A 172 -18.00 -6.71 -10.63
CA LYS A 172 -17.76 -5.55 -11.50
C LYS A 172 -16.77 -5.90 -12.61
N GLU A 173 -17.28 -6.19 -13.80
CA GLU A 173 -16.49 -6.73 -14.94
C GLU A 173 -15.25 -5.90 -15.29
N ASP A 174 -15.35 -4.56 -15.36
CA ASP A 174 -14.23 -3.71 -15.79
C ASP A 174 -13.12 -3.67 -14.72
N GLU A 175 -13.49 -3.57 -13.44
CA GLU A 175 -12.55 -3.49 -12.32
C GLU A 175 -11.90 -4.85 -12.04
N PHE A 176 -12.67 -5.92 -12.15
CA PHE A 176 -12.16 -7.29 -12.07
C PHE A 176 -11.16 -7.58 -13.20
N ALA A 177 -11.46 -7.17 -14.44
CA ALA A 177 -10.55 -7.31 -15.57
C ALA A 177 -9.25 -6.51 -15.38
N GLU A 178 -9.26 -5.39 -14.66
CA GLU A 178 -8.06 -4.63 -14.31
C GLU A 178 -7.21 -5.38 -13.28
N LEU A 179 -7.83 -5.97 -12.25
CA LEU A 179 -7.16 -6.84 -11.30
C LEU A 179 -6.49 -8.04 -11.97
N GLU A 180 -7.20 -8.69 -12.90
CA GLU A 180 -6.66 -9.83 -13.64
C GLU A 180 -5.45 -9.49 -14.52
N ARG A 181 -5.30 -8.24 -14.93
CA ARG A 181 -4.12 -7.77 -15.68
C ARG A 181 -2.92 -7.43 -14.79
N SER A 182 -3.15 -7.23 -13.50
CA SER A 182 -2.10 -6.84 -12.57
C SER A 182 -1.26 -8.04 -12.13
N ILE A 183 0.05 -7.97 -12.35
CA ILE A 183 1.01 -8.95 -11.83
C ILE A 183 0.98 -8.98 -10.32
N VAL A 184 0.95 -7.82 -9.67
CA VAL A 184 0.96 -7.69 -8.20
C VAL A 184 -0.30 -8.31 -7.59
N ALA A 185 -1.49 -8.03 -8.17
CA ALA A 185 -2.74 -8.62 -7.69
C ALA A 185 -2.78 -10.15 -7.82
N LYS A 186 -2.04 -10.70 -8.78
CA LYS A 186 -1.90 -12.17 -8.95
C LYS A 186 -0.86 -12.78 -8.04
N LEU A 187 0.22 -12.08 -7.76
CA LEU A 187 1.33 -12.59 -6.96
C LEU A 187 1.08 -12.44 -5.47
N ALA A 188 0.56 -11.29 -5.04
CA ALA A 188 0.25 -11.05 -3.63
C ALA A 188 -1.05 -11.74 -3.21
N ASP A 189 -1.04 -12.32 -2.02
CA ASP A 189 -2.26 -12.82 -1.40
C ASP A 189 -3.05 -11.68 -0.78
N ASP A 190 -2.36 -10.74 -0.14
CA ASP A 190 -2.94 -9.49 0.33
C ASP A 190 -1.91 -8.34 0.29
N ILE A 191 -2.42 -7.11 0.25
CA ILE A 191 -1.65 -5.88 0.45
C ILE A 191 -2.47 -5.03 1.40
N VAL A 192 -1.91 -4.77 2.56
CA VAL A 192 -2.54 -3.94 3.58
C VAL A 192 -1.90 -2.55 3.56
N VAL A 193 -2.72 -1.52 3.53
CA VAL A 193 -2.29 -0.13 3.71
C VAL A 193 -2.89 0.39 5.00
N GLY A 194 -2.06 0.86 5.90
CA GLY A 194 -2.45 1.47 7.16
C GLY A 194 -1.93 2.91 7.26
N VAL A 195 -2.73 3.82 7.80
CA VAL A 195 -2.32 5.21 8.04
C VAL A 195 -2.63 5.60 9.46
N SER A 196 -1.65 6.21 10.13
CA SER A 196 -1.79 6.81 11.45
C SER A 196 -1.04 8.14 11.50
N GLY A 197 -1.78 9.25 11.54
CA GLY A 197 -1.20 10.59 11.46
C GLY A 197 -0.40 10.78 10.16
N LYS A 198 0.90 11.03 10.29
CA LYS A 198 1.83 11.20 9.16
C LYS A 198 2.50 9.89 8.70
N ASN A 199 2.21 8.79 9.35
CA ASN A 199 2.83 7.51 9.04
C ASN A 199 1.92 6.68 8.13
N VAL A 200 2.52 6.14 7.08
CA VAL A 200 1.90 5.17 6.18
C VAL A 200 2.68 3.88 6.30
N GLU A 201 2.00 2.78 6.55
CA GLU A 201 2.57 1.45 6.46
C GLU A 201 1.90 0.68 5.31
N ILE A 202 2.72 -0.01 4.52
CA ILE A 202 2.26 -0.89 3.45
C ILE A 202 2.90 -2.24 3.67
N VAL A 203 2.07 -3.27 3.80
CA VAL A 203 2.51 -4.66 3.99
C VAL A 203 2.02 -5.51 2.85
N VAL A 204 2.93 -6.06 2.06
CA VAL A 204 2.63 -7.05 1.02
C VAL A 204 2.81 -8.44 1.59
N LYS A 205 1.76 -9.26 1.53
CA LYS A 205 1.73 -10.62 2.08
C LYS A 205 1.74 -11.67 0.98
N LYS A 206 2.59 -12.69 1.14
CA LYS A 206 2.67 -13.84 0.26
C LYS A 206 2.91 -15.12 1.04
N SER A 207 2.01 -16.09 0.87
CA SER A 207 2.16 -17.45 1.40
C SER A 207 2.46 -18.42 0.27
N PHE A 208 3.32 -19.39 0.56
CA PHE A 208 3.61 -20.54 -0.31
C PHE A 208 3.22 -21.87 0.36
N ALA A 209 2.43 -21.79 1.45
CA ALA A 209 1.82 -22.97 2.07
C ALA A 209 0.92 -23.69 1.05
N GLU A 210 1.02 -25.02 1.00
CA GLU A 210 0.18 -25.89 0.16
C GLU A 210 -1.21 -26.09 0.80
#